data_b6a9df7ceef7f60be3fdb10310be5f2e
#
_entry.id   b6a9df7ceef7f60be3fdb10310be5f2e
#
_cell.length_a   1.000
_cell.length_b   1.000
_cell.length_c   1.000
_cell.angle_alpha   90.00
_cell.angle_beta   90.00
_cell.angle_gamma   90.00
#
_symmetry.space_group_name_H-M   'P 1'
#
loop_
_entity.id
_entity.type
_entity.pdbx_description
1 polymer ?
#
loop_
_entity_poly.entity_id
_entity_poly.type
_entity_poly.pdbx_seq_one_letter_code
_entity_poly.pdbx_strand_id
1 'polypeptide(L)'
;VAVFAVVDEIGDRIAGSNCLDERAMIGGVGPITIDPELQNRGVGRMLMQAVLDRATRRRAAGVRLVQAAFHNRSLSLYARLGFDVREPLSCMQGRTRQRLVPGCAVRVAQLADLDTCNAIARRVHGFDRGEELADAVQRSAATVVERGGRITGYASSLAFSGHATAETNLDLQALIASADSFGGPGILVPARNSVLFQWCLANGLRVTQP
;
A
#
# COMPACT_ATOMS: atom_id res chain seq x y z
N VAL A 1 -7.44 -5.36 16.63
CA VAL A 1 -7.36 -5.25 15.15
C VAL A 1 -8.15 -4.03 14.74
N ALA A 2 -7.48 -3.05 14.17
CA ALA A 2 -8.12 -1.80 13.76
C ALA A 2 -8.58 -1.86 12.29
N VAL A 3 -9.45 -2.82 11.98
CA VAL A 3 -10.12 -2.92 10.68
C VAL A 3 -11.63 -2.86 10.93
N PHE A 4 -12.26 -1.85 10.33
CA PHE A 4 -13.72 -1.76 10.28
C PHE A 4 -14.20 -2.42 8.99
N ALA A 5 -15.15 -3.34 9.08
CA ALA A 5 -15.81 -3.97 7.94
C ALA A 5 -17.29 -3.61 7.93
N VAL A 6 -17.83 -3.41 6.75
CA VAL A 6 -19.26 -3.16 6.51
C VAL A 6 -19.75 -4.10 5.42
N VAL A 7 -20.95 -4.62 5.62
CA VAL A 7 -21.67 -5.49 4.67
C VAL A 7 -23.00 -4.82 4.37
N ASP A 8 -23.43 -4.86 3.12
CA ASP A 8 -24.75 -4.45 2.68
C ASP A 8 -25.54 -5.67 2.24
N GLU A 9 -26.80 -5.75 2.67
CA GLU A 9 -27.70 -6.88 2.41
C GLU A 9 -28.95 -6.39 1.70
N ILE A 10 -29.42 -7.17 0.73
CA ILE A 10 -30.70 -6.95 0.03
C ILE A 10 -31.52 -8.23 0.14
N GLY A 11 -32.57 -8.20 0.98
CA GLY A 11 -33.29 -9.41 1.40
C GLY A 11 -32.36 -10.33 2.19
N ASP A 12 -32.27 -11.59 1.80
CA ASP A 12 -31.42 -12.62 2.44
C ASP A 12 -30.07 -12.80 1.71
N ARG A 13 -29.66 -11.84 0.87
CA ARG A 13 -28.40 -11.91 0.09
C ARG A 13 -27.45 -10.80 0.49
N ILE A 14 -26.17 -11.16 0.64
CA ILE A 14 -25.09 -10.17 0.76
C ILE A 14 -24.93 -9.49 -0.60
N ALA A 15 -25.18 -8.19 -0.63
CA ALA A 15 -25.05 -7.35 -1.82
C ALA A 15 -23.60 -6.90 -2.07
N GLY A 16 -22.83 -6.77 -1.00
CA GLY A 16 -21.43 -6.38 -1.09
C GLY A 16 -20.79 -6.13 0.27
N SER A 17 -19.49 -5.87 0.26
CA SER A 17 -18.72 -5.54 1.45
C SER A 17 -17.65 -4.51 1.18
N ASN A 18 -17.21 -3.81 2.21
CA ASN A 18 -16.08 -2.90 2.17
C ASN A 18 -15.34 -2.91 3.51
N CYS A 19 -14.05 -2.59 3.48
CA CYS A 19 -13.22 -2.53 4.67
C CYS A 19 -12.50 -1.19 4.76
N LEU A 20 -12.24 -0.76 6.00
CA LEU A 20 -11.38 0.38 6.32
C LEU A 20 -10.28 -0.08 7.27
N ASP A 21 -9.03 -0.03 6.84
CA ASP A 21 -7.87 -0.22 7.69
C ASP A 21 -7.64 1.07 8.48
N GLU A 22 -7.73 0.97 9.80
CA GLU A 22 -7.70 2.10 10.73
C GLU A 22 -6.38 2.16 11.53
N ARG A 23 -5.36 1.36 11.20
CA ARG A 23 -4.09 1.27 11.93
C ARG A 23 -3.16 2.47 11.74
N ALA A 24 -3.42 3.32 10.76
CA ALA A 24 -2.66 4.56 10.52
C ALA A 24 -3.57 5.77 10.58
N MET A 25 -2.98 6.96 10.69
CA MET A 25 -3.75 8.22 10.69
C MET A 25 -4.48 8.47 9.36
N ILE A 26 -3.99 7.89 8.26
CA ILE A 26 -4.69 7.88 6.97
C ILE A 26 -5.25 6.48 6.77
N GLY A 27 -6.58 6.38 6.74
CA GLY A 27 -7.27 5.11 6.58
C GLY A 27 -7.10 4.52 5.17
N GLY A 28 -6.92 3.21 5.08
CA GLY A 28 -6.89 2.47 3.82
C GLY A 28 -8.24 1.85 3.52
N VAL A 29 -8.86 2.17 2.38
CA VAL A 29 -10.14 1.57 1.98
C VAL A 29 -9.91 0.38 1.06
N GLY A 30 -10.61 -0.72 1.36
CA GLY A 30 -10.69 -1.90 0.53
C GLY A 30 -10.23 -3.18 1.23
N PRO A 31 -10.51 -4.32 0.63
CA PRO A 31 -11.21 -4.46 -0.65
C PRO A 31 -12.70 -4.08 -0.57
N ILE A 32 -13.22 -3.49 -1.65
CA ILE A 32 -14.65 -3.31 -1.85
C ILE A 32 -15.13 -4.33 -2.87
N THR A 33 -16.17 -5.09 -2.53
CA THR A 33 -16.78 -6.09 -3.41
C THR A 33 -18.27 -5.84 -3.52
N ILE A 34 -18.83 -6.09 -4.69
CA ILE A 34 -20.27 -5.96 -4.95
C ILE A 34 -20.69 -7.13 -5.83
N ASP A 35 -21.79 -7.79 -5.46
CA ASP A 35 -22.41 -8.82 -6.27
C ASP A 35 -22.67 -8.28 -7.69
N PRO A 36 -22.16 -8.94 -8.75
CA PRO A 36 -22.33 -8.49 -10.12
C PRO A 36 -23.77 -8.18 -10.54
N GLU A 37 -24.75 -8.98 -10.04
CA GLU A 37 -26.16 -8.80 -10.34
C GLU A 37 -26.79 -7.57 -9.66
N LEU A 38 -26.15 -7.07 -8.58
CA LEU A 38 -26.61 -5.95 -7.80
C LEU A 38 -25.83 -4.65 -8.09
N GLN A 39 -24.89 -4.71 -9.04
CA GLN A 39 -24.20 -3.50 -9.51
C GLN A 39 -25.18 -2.48 -10.12
N ASN A 40 -24.80 -1.20 -10.09
CA ASN A 40 -25.62 -0.06 -10.55
C ASN A 40 -26.89 0.25 -9.72
N ARG A 41 -27.06 -0.38 -8.57
CA ARG A 41 -28.20 -0.14 -7.65
C ARG A 41 -27.82 0.73 -6.44
N GLY A 42 -26.66 1.38 -6.47
CA GLY A 42 -26.21 2.28 -5.40
C GLY A 42 -25.39 1.60 -4.29
N VAL A 43 -25.33 0.25 -4.24
CA VAL A 43 -24.61 -0.53 -3.21
C VAL A 43 -23.19 -0.01 -2.98
N GLY A 44 -22.40 0.17 -4.04
CA GLY A 44 -21.02 0.65 -3.92
C GLY A 44 -20.92 2.05 -3.31
N ARG A 45 -21.89 2.92 -3.58
CA ARG A 45 -21.93 4.25 -2.97
C ARG A 45 -22.24 4.17 -1.48
N MET A 46 -23.22 3.34 -1.08
CA MET A 46 -23.56 3.15 0.34
C MET A 46 -22.40 2.55 1.13
N LEU A 47 -21.73 1.53 0.60
CA LEU A 47 -20.55 0.93 1.23
C LEU A 47 -19.40 1.91 1.37
N MET A 48 -19.13 2.74 0.35
CA MET A 48 -18.12 3.79 0.43
C MET A 48 -18.50 4.87 1.44
N GLN A 49 -19.77 5.31 1.47
CA GLN A 49 -20.22 6.31 2.43
C GLN A 49 -20.07 5.81 3.87
N ALA A 50 -20.41 4.54 4.15
CA ALA A 50 -20.28 3.95 5.48
C ALA A 50 -18.83 3.98 5.99
N VAL A 51 -17.83 3.68 5.14
CA VAL A 51 -16.41 3.76 5.55
C VAL A 51 -15.92 5.19 5.68
N LEU A 52 -16.39 6.12 4.85
CA LEU A 52 -16.07 7.55 4.96
C LEU A 52 -16.65 8.17 6.23
N ASP A 53 -17.90 7.84 6.57
CA ASP A 53 -18.55 8.27 7.82
C ASP A 53 -17.79 7.70 9.03
N ARG A 54 -17.34 6.45 8.95
CA ARG A 54 -16.51 5.84 10.00
C ARG A 54 -15.18 6.59 10.16
N ALA A 55 -14.47 6.87 9.06
CA ALA A 55 -13.23 7.63 9.08
C ALA A 55 -13.42 9.02 9.70
N THR A 56 -14.51 9.70 9.33
CA THR A 56 -14.87 11.02 9.88
C THR A 56 -15.12 10.95 11.39
N ARG A 57 -15.91 9.98 11.86
CA ARG A 57 -16.17 9.79 13.30
C ARG A 57 -14.88 9.52 14.08
N ARG A 58 -13.90 8.85 13.48
CA ARG A 58 -12.57 8.62 14.07
C ARG A 58 -11.61 9.80 13.93
N ARG A 59 -12.01 10.88 13.27
CA ARG A 59 -11.15 12.01 12.97
C ARG A 59 -9.87 11.59 12.22
N ALA A 60 -9.99 10.64 11.27
CA ALA A 60 -8.88 10.25 10.42
C ALA A 60 -8.38 11.49 9.65
N ALA A 61 -7.07 11.64 9.50
CA ALA A 61 -6.47 12.76 8.77
C ALA A 61 -6.75 12.70 7.26
N GLY A 62 -7.12 11.52 6.77
CA GLY A 62 -7.51 11.28 5.38
C GLY A 62 -7.85 9.83 5.13
N VAL A 63 -8.30 9.56 3.92
CA VAL A 63 -8.63 8.21 3.44
C VAL A 63 -7.99 8.00 2.07
N ARG A 64 -7.43 6.84 1.83
CA ARG A 64 -6.81 6.47 0.56
C ARG A 64 -7.30 5.10 0.11
N LEU A 65 -7.25 4.87 -1.19
CA LEU A 65 -7.47 3.57 -1.81
C LEU A 65 -6.54 3.37 -3.01
N VAL A 66 -6.39 2.13 -3.44
CA VAL A 66 -5.76 1.78 -4.71
C VAL A 66 -6.84 1.21 -5.62
N GLN A 67 -6.81 1.61 -6.88
CA GLN A 67 -7.79 1.21 -7.87
C GLN A 67 -7.10 0.78 -9.16
N ALA A 68 -7.63 -0.27 -9.81
CA ALA A 68 -7.19 -0.66 -11.15
C ALA A 68 -7.60 0.42 -12.18
N ALA A 69 -6.64 0.94 -12.94
CA ALA A 69 -6.83 2.09 -13.84
C ALA A 69 -7.93 1.90 -14.90
N PHE A 70 -8.21 0.64 -15.31
CA PHE A 70 -9.24 0.33 -16.29
C PHE A 70 -10.68 0.33 -15.75
N HIS A 71 -10.88 0.43 -14.42
CA HIS A 71 -12.22 0.45 -13.80
C HIS A 71 -12.82 1.86 -13.80
N ASN A 72 -13.20 2.38 -14.97
CA ASN A 72 -13.74 3.71 -15.15
C ASN A 72 -14.95 4.03 -14.25
N ARG A 73 -15.80 3.03 -14.02
CA ARG A 73 -16.97 3.17 -13.14
C ARG A 73 -16.59 3.46 -11.69
N SER A 74 -15.63 2.71 -11.17
CA SER A 74 -15.12 2.92 -9.80
C SER A 74 -14.40 4.26 -9.68
N LEU A 75 -13.60 4.64 -10.67
CA LEU A 75 -12.97 5.96 -10.72
C LEU A 75 -13.99 7.09 -10.63
N SER A 76 -15.06 7.00 -11.42
CA SER A 76 -16.13 7.99 -11.42
C SER A 76 -16.88 8.06 -10.08
N LEU A 77 -17.07 6.91 -9.42
CA LEU A 77 -17.67 6.84 -8.08
C LEU A 77 -16.78 7.53 -7.05
N TYR A 78 -15.49 7.19 -7.01
CA TYR A 78 -14.57 7.75 -6.02
C TYR A 78 -14.37 9.25 -6.22
N ALA A 79 -14.23 9.71 -7.45
CA ALA A 79 -14.14 11.15 -7.74
C ALA A 79 -15.38 11.93 -7.26
N ARG A 80 -16.60 11.37 -7.44
CA ARG A 80 -17.84 11.98 -6.93
C ARG A 80 -17.95 11.95 -5.39
N LEU A 81 -17.19 11.12 -4.72
CA LEU A 81 -17.09 11.04 -3.26
C LEU A 81 -15.94 11.89 -2.70
N GLY A 82 -15.26 12.67 -3.55
CA GLY A 82 -14.21 13.59 -3.14
C GLY A 82 -12.81 13.02 -3.14
N PHE A 83 -12.57 11.87 -3.77
CA PHE A 83 -11.22 11.34 -3.94
C PHE A 83 -10.53 12.01 -5.14
N ASP A 84 -9.28 12.40 -4.92
CA ASP A 84 -8.38 12.88 -5.97
C ASP A 84 -7.44 11.78 -6.42
N VAL A 85 -7.18 11.70 -7.73
CA VAL A 85 -6.12 10.85 -8.27
C VAL A 85 -4.77 11.45 -7.88
N ARG A 86 -3.96 10.68 -7.15
CA ARG A 86 -2.67 11.15 -6.62
C ARG A 86 -1.47 10.61 -7.38
N GLU A 87 -1.42 9.31 -7.60
CA GLU A 87 -0.24 8.64 -8.14
C GLU A 87 -0.61 7.50 -9.08
N PRO A 88 -0.15 7.50 -10.32
CA PRO A 88 -0.21 6.32 -11.17
C PRO A 88 0.80 5.28 -10.66
N LEU A 89 0.29 4.09 -10.35
CA LEU A 89 1.08 2.96 -9.85
C LEU A 89 1.09 1.86 -10.89
N SER A 90 2.25 1.24 -11.10
CA SER A 90 2.36 0.03 -11.90
C SER A 90 2.64 -1.16 -11.00
N CYS A 91 1.83 -2.20 -11.12
CA CYS A 91 2.10 -3.46 -10.42
C CYS A 91 3.21 -4.20 -11.15
N MET A 92 4.28 -4.51 -10.43
CA MET A 92 5.46 -5.17 -11.00
C MET A 92 5.75 -6.47 -10.27
N GLN A 93 6.02 -7.52 -11.03
CA GLN A 93 6.34 -8.86 -10.54
C GLN A 93 7.56 -9.40 -11.26
N GLY A 94 8.28 -10.32 -10.61
CA GLY A 94 9.45 -10.99 -11.15
C GLY A 94 10.50 -11.29 -10.09
N ARG A 95 11.64 -11.78 -10.51
CA ARG A 95 12.79 -12.02 -9.65
C ARG A 95 13.92 -11.11 -10.08
N THR A 96 14.45 -10.34 -9.12
CA THR A 96 15.56 -9.43 -9.39
C THR A 96 16.83 -10.18 -9.76
N ARG A 97 17.54 -9.69 -10.79
CA ARG A 97 18.85 -10.21 -11.19
C ARG A 97 19.94 -9.73 -10.22
N GLN A 98 19.90 -8.47 -9.86
CA GLN A 98 20.82 -7.89 -8.86
C GLN A 98 20.30 -8.25 -7.45
N ARG A 99 21.09 -8.99 -6.70
CA ARG A 99 20.72 -9.43 -5.34
C ARG A 99 21.31 -8.56 -4.23
N LEU A 100 22.34 -7.81 -4.54
CA LEU A 100 23.03 -6.92 -3.60
C LEU A 100 23.24 -5.56 -4.24
N VAL A 101 23.03 -4.51 -3.46
CA VAL A 101 23.31 -3.13 -3.83
C VAL A 101 24.52 -2.66 -3.00
N PRO A 102 25.64 -2.30 -3.63
CA PRO A 102 26.84 -1.91 -2.91
C PRO A 102 26.60 -0.77 -1.90
N GLY A 103 27.17 -0.93 -0.71
CA GLY A 103 27.03 0.06 0.37
C GLY A 103 25.71 -0.01 1.13
N CYS A 104 24.78 -0.90 0.77
CA CYS A 104 23.53 -1.13 1.46
C CYS A 104 23.49 -2.53 2.09
N ALA A 105 23.01 -2.64 3.31
CA ALA A 105 22.71 -3.90 3.99
C ALA A 105 21.21 -3.95 4.31
N VAL A 106 20.56 -5.08 4.02
CA VAL A 106 19.13 -5.27 4.32
C VAL A 106 19.00 -6.37 5.35
N ARG A 107 18.20 -6.11 6.38
CA ARG A 107 17.88 -7.07 7.44
C ARG A 107 16.41 -7.00 7.84
N VAL A 108 15.94 -8.00 8.55
CA VAL A 108 14.62 -8.00 9.19
C VAL A 108 14.55 -6.84 10.20
N ALA A 109 13.45 -6.11 10.19
CA ALA A 109 13.19 -5.00 11.11
C ALA A 109 12.89 -5.55 12.52
N GLN A 110 13.32 -4.81 13.53
CA GLN A 110 13.07 -5.08 14.95
C GLN A 110 12.18 -3.99 15.56
N LEU A 111 11.57 -4.24 16.71
CA LEU A 111 10.75 -3.25 17.41
C LEU A 111 11.51 -1.96 17.72
N ALA A 112 12.81 -2.05 17.99
CA ALA A 112 13.68 -0.89 18.22
C ALA A 112 13.86 0.00 16.99
N ASP A 113 13.54 -0.49 15.76
CA ASP A 113 13.66 0.27 14.53
C ASP A 113 12.43 1.14 14.24
N LEU A 114 11.30 0.92 14.93
CA LEU A 114 10.01 1.54 14.62
C LEU A 114 10.07 3.07 14.60
N ASP A 115 10.69 3.69 15.60
CA ASP A 115 10.78 5.15 15.68
C ASP A 115 11.56 5.73 14.49
N THR A 116 12.67 5.08 14.13
CA THR A 116 13.48 5.48 12.97
C THR A 116 12.71 5.31 11.67
N CYS A 117 12.03 4.18 11.48
CA CYS A 117 11.20 3.94 10.29
C CYS A 117 10.06 4.95 10.17
N ASN A 118 9.35 5.22 11.28
CA ASN A 118 8.30 6.23 11.32
C ASN A 118 8.83 7.66 11.07
N ALA A 119 10.03 7.98 11.54
CA ALA A 119 10.68 9.26 11.24
C ALA A 119 11.01 9.40 9.75
N ILE A 120 11.45 8.32 9.09
CA ILE A 120 11.67 8.29 7.63
C ILE A 120 10.33 8.50 6.91
N ALA A 121 9.26 7.78 7.31
CA ALA A 121 7.95 7.94 6.71
C ALA A 121 7.42 9.38 6.82
N ARG A 122 7.52 10.00 7.99
CA ARG A 122 7.12 11.40 8.19
C ARG A 122 7.91 12.35 7.30
N ARG A 123 9.22 12.13 7.11
CA ARG A 123 10.08 12.96 6.25
C ARG A 123 9.70 12.85 4.77
N VAL A 124 9.39 11.64 4.31
CA VAL A 124 9.10 11.35 2.90
C VAL A 124 7.65 11.62 2.52
N HIS A 125 6.71 11.26 3.41
CA HIS A 125 5.27 11.29 3.12
C HIS A 125 4.48 12.32 3.94
N GLY A 126 5.08 12.91 4.97
CA GLY A 126 4.41 13.82 5.89
C GLY A 126 3.64 13.14 7.02
N PHE A 127 3.59 11.82 7.07
CA PHE A 127 2.93 11.02 8.11
C PHE A 127 3.63 9.68 8.31
N ASP A 128 3.39 9.05 9.46
CA ASP A 128 3.91 7.72 9.76
C ASP A 128 2.88 6.62 9.50
N ARG A 129 3.33 5.36 9.66
CA ARG A 129 2.49 4.18 9.45
C ARG A 129 1.96 3.56 10.74
N GLY A 130 2.35 4.08 11.90
CA GLY A 130 1.84 3.69 13.21
C GLY A 130 1.78 2.19 13.44
N GLU A 131 0.61 1.69 13.84
CA GLU A 131 0.38 0.28 14.15
C GLU A 131 0.53 -0.65 12.92
N GLU A 132 0.31 -0.16 11.70
CA GLU A 132 0.51 -0.97 10.48
C GLU A 132 1.95 -1.48 10.39
N LEU A 133 2.93 -0.60 10.66
CA LEU A 133 4.33 -0.98 10.66
C LEU A 133 4.68 -1.87 11.87
N ALA A 134 4.14 -1.57 13.04
CA ALA A 134 4.37 -2.38 14.24
C ALA A 134 3.87 -3.82 14.04
N ASP A 135 2.68 -4.00 13.48
CA ASP A 135 2.13 -5.32 13.12
C ASP A 135 3.04 -6.06 12.14
N ALA A 136 3.59 -5.37 11.14
CA ALA A 136 4.49 -5.99 10.17
C ALA A 136 5.81 -6.45 10.82
N VAL A 137 6.36 -5.65 11.73
CA VAL A 137 7.57 -5.99 12.50
C VAL A 137 7.30 -7.21 13.39
N GLN A 138 6.19 -7.23 14.13
CA GLN A 138 5.82 -8.36 14.99
C GLN A 138 5.69 -9.68 14.22
N ARG A 139 5.24 -9.62 12.96
CA ARG A 139 5.15 -10.79 12.07
C ARG A 139 6.43 -11.10 11.31
N SER A 140 7.54 -10.41 11.60
CA SER A 140 8.82 -10.51 10.89
C SER A 140 8.70 -10.33 9.37
N ALA A 141 7.69 -9.59 8.92
CA ALA A 141 7.45 -9.28 7.51
C ALA A 141 8.16 -8.00 7.06
N ALA A 142 8.51 -7.14 8.01
CA ALA A 142 9.17 -5.87 7.72
C ALA A 142 10.69 -6.03 7.60
N THR A 143 11.28 -5.25 6.71
CA THR A 143 12.74 -5.16 6.52
C THR A 143 13.19 -3.71 6.58
N VAL A 144 14.43 -3.50 6.99
CA VAL A 144 15.11 -2.20 6.94
C VAL A 144 16.33 -2.28 6.04
N VAL A 145 16.67 -1.18 5.41
CA VAL A 145 17.94 -1.00 4.70
C VAL A 145 18.82 -0.04 5.50
N GLU A 146 20.07 -0.45 5.67
CA GLU A 146 21.11 0.33 6.32
C GLU A 146 22.16 0.78 5.30
N ARG A 147 22.55 2.03 5.38
CA ARG A 147 23.62 2.63 4.58
C ARG A 147 24.38 3.65 5.41
N GLY A 148 25.72 3.58 5.40
CA GLY A 148 26.54 4.46 6.21
C GLY A 148 26.31 4.32 7.72
N GLY A 149 26.03 3.12 8.22
CA GLY A 149 25.83 2.82 9.64
C GLY A 149 24.48 3.26 10.23
N ARG A 150 23.50 3.64 9.39
CA ARG A 150 22.16 4.03 9.85
C ARG A 150 21.06 3.49 8.94
N ILE A 151 19.85 3.34 9.47
CA ILE A 151 18.66 2.99 8.70
C ILE A 151 18.30 4.16 7.78
N THR A 152 18.17 3.89 6.49
CA THR A 152 17.82 4.85 5.44
C THR A 152 16.53 4.55 4.70
N GLY A 153 15.91 3.41 5.01
CA GLY A 153 14.62 3.01 4.46
C GLY A 153 14.12 1.71 5.07
N TYR A 154 12.88 1.40 4.77
CA TYR A 154 12.21 0.18 5.23
C TYR A 154 11.11 -0.26 4.26
N ALA A 155 10.70 -1.51 4.38
CA ALA A 155 9.48 -2.04 3.79
C ALA A 155 8.67 -2.76 4.87
N SER A 156 7.35 -2.53 4.93
CA SER A 156 6.45 -3.30 5.80
C SER A 156 6.23 -4.72 5.26
N SER A 157 6.19 -4.83 3.96
CA SER A 157 6.35 -6.05 3.17
C SER A 157 6.55 -5.65 1.71
N LEU A 158 7.20 -6.49 0.93
CA LEU A 158 7.30 -6.32 -0.52
C LEU A 158 6.20 -7.13 -1.19
N ALA A 159 4.99 -6.55 -1.19
CA ALA A 159 3.76 -7.15 -1.66
C ALA A 159 2.79 -6.08 -2.16
N PHE A 160 1.71 -6.49 -2.82
CA PHE A 160 0.67 -5.58 -3.33
C PHE A 160 0.06 -4.70 -2.23
N SER A 161 -0.18 -5.25 -1.06
CA SER A 161 -0.74 -4.53 0.10
C SER A 161 0.31 -3.93 1.03
N GLY A 162 1.60 -4.16 0.77
CA GLY A 162 2.69 -3.60 1.55
C GLY A 162 3.10 -2.21 1.06
N HIS A 163 4.06 -1.61 1.78
CA HIS A 163 4.68 -0.36 1.34
C HIS A 163 6.19 -0.38 1.63
N ALA A 164 6.92 0.42 0.86
CA ALA A 164 8.33 0.70 1.11
C ALA A 164 8.55 2.21 1.09
N THR A 165 9.42 2.69 1.98
CA THR A 165 9.76 4.10 2.11
C THR A 165 11.26 4.21 2.37
N ALA A 166 11.95 5.06 1.62
CA ALA A 166 13.39 5.26 1.79
C ALA A 166 13.81 6.68 1.41
N GLU A 167 15.01 7.08 1.85
CA GLU A 167 15.57 8.39 1.56
C GLU A 167 15.99 8.54 0.10
N THR A 168 16.40 7.43 -0.53
CA THR A 168 16.87 7.43 -1.93
C THR A 168 16.36 6.21 -2.71
N ASN A 169 16.41 6.30 -4.04
CA ASN A 169 16.13 5.16 -4.92
C ASN A 169 17.14 4.01 -4.73
N LEU A 170 18.38 4.30 -4.35
CA LEU A 170 19.38 3.27 -4.07
C LEU A 170 18.93 2.38 -2.89
N ASP A 171 18.38 2.99 -1.86
CA ASP A 171 17.85 2.28 -0.69
C ASP A 171 16.61 1.44 -1.06
N LEU A 172 15.70 1.97 -1.90
CA LEU A 172 14.56 1.21 -2.44
C LEU A 172 15.02 0.03 -3.31
N GLN A 173 16.03 0.24 -4.15
CA GLN A 173 16.62 -0.82 -4.97
C GLN A 173 17.20 -1.93 -4.09
N ALA A 174 17.86 -1.59 -2.98
CA ALA A 174 18.40 -2.56 -2.04
C ALA A 174 17.28 -3.40 -1.38
N LEU A 175 16.21 -2.76 -0.91
CA LEU A 175 15.05 -3.47 -0.36
C LEU A 175 14.44 -4.42 -1.40
N ILE A 176 14.19 -3.96 -2.62
CA ILE A 176 13.60 -4.77 -3.69
C ILE A 176 14.55 -5.92 -4.10
N ALA A 177 15.86 -5.65 -4.19
CA ALA A 177 16.88 -6.64 -4.57
C ALA A 177 17.02 -7.76 -3.53
N SER A 178 16.77 -7.48 -2.26
CA SER A 178 16.88 -8.45 -1.17
C SER A 178 15.75 -9.50 -1.15
N ALA A 179 14.62 -9.21 -1.82
CA ALA A 179 13.48 -10.11 -1.83
C ALA A 179 13.66 -11.28 -2.80
N ASP A 180 13.27 -12.48 -2.40
CA ASP A 180 13.22 -13.66 -3.26
C ASP A 180 11.98 -13.68 -4.15
N SER A 181 10.89 -13.11 -3.67
CA SER A 181 9.60 -13.01 -4.36
C SER A 181 8.78 -11.85 -3.80
N PHE A 182 7.77 -11.43 -4.55
CA PHE A 182 6.83 -10.40 -4.14
C PHE A 182 5.45 -11.01 -3.88
N GLY A 183 4.82 -10.63 -2.76
CA GLY A 183 3.53 -11.16 -2.37
C GLY A 183 2.38 -10.69 -3.28
N GLY A 184 1.43 -11.59 -3.53
CA GLY A 184 0.26 -11.33 -4.38
C GLY A 184 0.66 -11.06 -5.85
N PRO A 185 -0.01 -10.10 -6.53
CA PRO A 185 0.28 -9.78 -7.93
C PRO A 185 1.62 -9.05 -8.14
N GLY A 186 2.28 -8.62 -7.07
CA GLY A 186 3.57 -7.93 -7.14
C GLY A 186 3.66 -6.74 -6.20
N ILE A 187 4.62 -5.84 -6.47
CA ILE A 187 4.79 -4.57 -5.76
C ILE A 187 4.24 -3.42 -6.59
N LEU A 188 3.73 -2.39 -5.93
CA LEU A 188 3.25 -1.17 -6.57
C LEU A 188 4.38 -0.15 -6.66
N VAL A 189 4.80 0.15 -7.88
CA VAL A 189 5.88 1.11 -8.16
C VAL A 189 5.27 2.38 -8.75
N PRO A 190 5.50 3.57 -8.14
CA PRO A 190 5.06 4.85 -8.71
C PRO A 190 5.66 5.07 -10.10
N ALA A 191 4.82 5.21 -11.13
CA ALA A 191 5.28 5.38 -12.51
C ALA A 191 6.06 6.70 -12.71
N ARG A 192 5.80 7.71 -11.89
CA ARG A 192 6.58 8.96 -11.89
C ARG A 192 8.00 8.81 -11.36
N ASN A 193 8.28 7.79 -10.54
CA ASN A 193 9.64 7.49 -10.13
C ASN A 193 10.36 6.70 -11.25
N SER A 194 10.66 7.40 -12.35
CA SER A 194 11.20 6.80 -13.57
C SER A 194 12.51 6.07 -13.33
N VAL A 195 13.36 6.57 -12.42
CA VAL A 195 14.65 5.95 -12.08
C VAL A 195 14.43 4.57 -11.45
N LEU A 196 13.56 4.47 -10.45
CA LEU A 196 13.24 3.18 -9.82
C LEU A 196 12.52 2.25 -10.80
N PHE A 197 11.56 2.77 -11.55
CA PHE A 197 10.79 2.01 -12.52
C PHE A 197 11.67 1.37 -13.59
N GLN A 198 12.56 2.15 -14.21
CA GLN A 198 13.53 1.66 -15.21
C GLN A 198 14.49 0.64 -14.61
N TRP A 199 14.97 0.89 -13.37
CA TRP A 199 15.83 -0.06 -12.69
C TRP A 199 15.10 -1.40 -12.45
N CYS A 200 13.85 -1.39 -12.03
CA CYS A 200 13.06 -2.61 -11.88
C CYS A 200 12.97 -3.41 -13.17
N LEU A 201 12.67 -2.75 -14.31
CA LEU A 201 12.61 -3.39 -15.63
C LEU A 201 13.98 -3.98 -16.04
N ALA A 202 15.05 -3.21 -15.89
CA ALA A 202 16.41 -3.65 -16.23
C ALA A 202 16.86 -4.85 -15.37
N ASN A 203 16.33 -4.96 -14.15
CA ASN A 203 16.67 -6.04 -13.21
C ASN A 203 15.70 -7.22 -13.22
N GLY A 204 14.81 -7.31 -14.20
CA GLY A 204 14.02 -8.53 -14.44
C GLY A 204 12.59 -8.51 -13.95
N LEU A 205 12.13 -7.40 -13.34
CA LEU A 205 10.71 -7.23 -13.05
C LEU A 205 9.95 -6.88 -14.33
N ARG A 206 8.68 -7.24 -14.38
CA ARG A 206 7.77 -6.93 -15.47
C ARG A 206 6.52 -6.26 -14.92
N VAL A 207 5.95 -5.34 -15.68
CA VAL A 207 4.63 -4.79 -15.38
C VAL A 207 3.59 -5.87 -15.62
N THR A 208 2.77 -6.16 -14.62
CA THR A 208 1.69 -7.14 -14.66
C THR A 208 0.32 -6.48 -14.76
N GLN A 209 0.21 -5.27 -14.18
CA GLN A 209 -1.00 -4.44 -14.22
C GLN A 209 -0.59 -2.96 -14.22
N PRO A 210 -1.30 -2.11 -14.98
CA PRO A 210 -1.10 -0.66 -14.97
C PRO A 210 -1.63 -0.02 -13.69
#